data_ef707c5ac720bee80d31c5df4ee4391e
#
_entry.id   ef707c5ac720bee80d31c5df4ee4391e
#
_cell.length_a   1.000
_cell.length_b   1.000
_cell.length_c   1.000
_cell.angle_alpha   90.00
_cell.angle_beta   90.00
_cell.angle_gamma   90.00
#
_symmetry.space_group_name_H-M   'P 1'
#
loop_
_entity.id
_entity.type
_entity.pdbx_description
1 polymer ?
#
loop_
_entity_poly.entity_id
_entity_poly.type
_entity_poly.pdbx_seq_one_letter_code
_entity_poly.pdbx_strand_id
1 'polypeptide(L)'
;IGLGWAFVRLPGGFLPVDDQGFITTDVQTPSDSSYARTEAAVEAVEKYLLNRSGVEDVTFLTGFSFLGQGVNTAQAFISLKDWSERGKKDSAAAIVADINRDLSSIRDAKISALQPPPIDNLGNSSGFSFRLQDRGQKGYAALVAAADRLIAEANASPVLQKVYVEGLPPAPQVNLVIDREKAGAFGVTFEDINQTISTNLGSNYINDFPNRGRMQRVIVQADRGSRMNADDILNYNVKNSRGQLVPFSAFARVEWSKGPTQIAGFNYYPAVRISGEAKKG
;
A
#
# COMPACT_ATOMS: atom_id res chain seq x y z
N ILE A 1 12.54 45.79 -22.34
CA ILE A 1 12.76 44.65 -23.27
C ILE A 1 13.34 43.46 -22.52
N GLY A 2 14.38 43.62 -21.64
CA GLY A 2 14.97 42.51 -20.86
C GLY A 2 14.02 41.82 -19.89
N LEU A 3 13.15 42.56 -19.20
CA LEU A 3 12.15 42.02 -18.27
C LEU A 3 11.09 41.17 -19.00
N GLY A 4 10.62 41.62 -20.16
CA GLY A 4 9.66 40.88 -20.98
C GLY A 4 10.26 39.55 -21.52
N TRP A 5 11.53 39.57 -21.93
CA TRP A 5 12.26 38.40 -22.39
C TRP A 5 12.48 37.37 -21.24
N ALA A 6 12.84 37.85 -20.03
CA ALA A 6 12.97 37.00 -18.84
C ALA A 6 11.63 36.40 -18.43
N PHE A 7 10.53 37.17 -18.48
CA PHE A 7 9.19 36.70 -18.10
C PHE A 7 8.67 35.57 -18.99
N VAL A 8 8.94 35.62 -20.29
CA VAL A 8 8.53 34.55 -21.25
C VAL A 8 9.34 33.27 -21.06
N ARG A 9 10.51 33.33 -20.45
CA ARG A 9 11.38 32.18 -20.19
C ARG A 9 11.26 31.61 -18.81
N LEU A 10 10.53 32.24 -17.90
CA LEU A 10 10.23 31.64 -16.60
C LEU A 10 9.32 30.44 -16.80
N PRO A 11 9.70 29.27 -16.24
CA PRO A 11 8.84 28.10 -16.29
C PRO A 11 7.53 28.44 -15.57
N GLY A 12 6.41 28.37 -16.29
CA GLY A 12 5.08 28.56 -15.73
C GLY A 12 4.71 27.35 -14.88
N GLY A 13 4.31 27.58 -13.64
CA GLY A 13 3.78 26.56 -12.74
C GLY A 13 3.03 27.22 -11.59
N PHE A 14 2.02 26.53 -11.06
CA PHE A 14 1.23 27.05 -9.94
C PHE A 14 2.09 27.17 -8.66
N LEU A 15 2.98 26.20 -8.45
CA LEU A 15 3.98 26.19 -7.38
C LEU A 15 5.29 25.64 -7.93
N PRO A 16 6.44 26.29 -7.67
CA PRO A 16 7.74 25.71 -7.99
C PRO A 16 7.97 24.48 -7.10
N VAL A 17 8.58 23.46 -7.67
CA VAL A 17 9.05 22.31 -6.90
C VAL A 17 10.34 22.72 -6.23
N ASP A 18 10.31 22.93 -4.92
CA ASP A 18 11.46 23.28 -4.11
C ASP A 18 12.12 22.04 -3.52
N ASP A 19 13.46 22.12 -3.38
CA ASP A 19 14.23 21.11 -2.64
C ASP A 19 14.05 21.33 -1.14
N GLN A 20 13.19 20.52 -0.53
CA GLN A 20 12.83 20.63 0.89
C GLN A 20 13.82 19.90 1.81
N GLY A 21 14.94 19.37 1.29
CA GLY A 21 15.90 18.60 2.06
C GLY A 21 15.43 17.17 2.40
N PHE A 22 14.32 16.72 1.87
CA PHE A 22 13.87 15.34 2.01
C PHE A 22 13.12 14.85 0.76
N ILE A 23 13.12 13.55 0.57
CA ILE A 23 12.41 12.86 -0.50
C ILE A 23 11.74 11.61 0.05
N THR A 24 10.74 11.11 -0.65
CA THR A 24 10.06 9.86 -0.29
C THR A 24 10.20 8.83 -1.40
N THR A 25 10.28 7.56 -1.02
CA THR A 25 10.36 6.46 -2.00
C THR A 25 9.41 5.35 -1.59
N ASP A 26 8.53 5.00 -2.50
CA ASP A 26 7.63 3.85 -2.36
C ASP A 26 8.30 2.61 -2.94
N VAL A 27 8.25 1.50 -2.20
CA VAL A 27 8.76 0.20 -2.60
C VAL A 27 7.60 -0.78 -2.58
N GLN A 28 7.23 -1.30 -3.75
CA GLN A 28 6.11 -2.21 -3.90
C GLN A 28 6.58 -3.51 -4.57
N THR A 29 6.54 -4.61 -3.82
CA THR A 29 6.74 -5.95 -4.37
C THR A 29 5.44 -6.52 -4.94
N PRO A 30 5.46 -7.61 -5.72
CA PRO A 30 4.24 -8.27 -6.19
C PRO A 30 3.25 -8.54 -5.08
N SER A 31 1.96 -8.51 -5.40
CA SER A 31 0.86 -8.63 -4.41
C SER A 31 0.80 -9.96 -3.66
N ASP A 32 1.51 -10.97 -4.16
CA ASP A 32 1.69 -12.30 -3.56
C ASP A 32 3.00 -12.44 -2.76
N SER A 33 3.77 -11.36 -2.60
CA SER A 33 5.04 -11.39 -1.89
C SER A 33 4.84 -11.59 -0.39
N SER A 34 5.72 -12.38 0.20
CA SER A 34 5.86 -12.48 1.66
C SER A 34 6.54 -11.23 2.23
N TYR A 35 6.35 -10.99 3.53
CA TYR A 35 7.06 -9.93 4.25
C TYR A 35 8.58 -10.02 4.06
N ALA A 36 9.16 -11.22 4.17
CA ALA A 36 10.60 -11.42 4.00
C ALA A 36 11.11 -11.05 2.60
N ARG A 37 10.29 -11.27 1.56
CA ARG A 37 10.66 -10.83 0.18
C ARG A 37 10.63 -9.31 0.05
N THR A 38 9.66 -8.67 0.68
CA THR A 38 9.59 -7.20 0.72
C THR A 38 10.77 -6.62 1.50
N GLU A 39 11.11 -7.22 2.65
CA GLU A 39 12.26 -6.81 3.47
C GLU A 39 13.58 -6.92 2.69
N ALA A 40 13.80 -8.00 1.96
CA ALA A 40 14.99 -8.14 1.10
C ALA A 40 15.06 -7.06 0.00
N ALA A 41 13.92 -6.66 -0.57
CA ALA A 41 13.87 -5.54 -1.52
C ALA A 41 14.18 -4.20 -0.83
N VAL A 42 13.66 -4.00 0.38
CA VAL A 42 13.94 -2.80 1.20
C VAL A 42 15.43 -2.71 1.54
N GLU A 43 16.07 -3.79 1.98
CA GLU A 43 17.51 -3.83 2.26
C GLU A 43 18.35 -3.45 1.05
N ALA A 44 17.97 -3.92 -0.16
CA ALA A 44 18.66 -3.55 -1.39
C ALA A 44 18.54 -2.06 -1.71
N VAL A 45 17.35 -1.48 -1.50
CA VAL A 45 17.09 -0.03 -1.68
C VAL A 45 17.85 0.78 -0.63
N GLU A 46 17.80 0.38 0.63
CA GLU A 46 18.49 1.03 1.75
C GLU A 46 20.00 1.09 1.50
N LYS A 47 20.59 -0.03 1.10
CA LYS A 47 22.02 -0.10 0.76
C LYS A 47 22.40 0.85 -0.38
N TYR A 48 21.54 0.97 -1.39
CA TYR A 48 21.77 1.93 -2.49
C TYR A 48 21.71 3.37 -1.97
N LEU A 49 20.69 3.70 -1.17
CA LEU A 49 20.46 5.05 -0.65
C LEU A 49 21.56 5.51 0.30
N LEU A 50 21.97 4.67 1.25
CA LEU A 50 23.03 5.00 2.22
C LEU A 50 24.42 5.19 1.55
N ASN A 51 24.64 4.62 0.37
CA ASN A 51 25.85 4.82 -0.42
C ASN A 51 25.76 6.03 -1.38
N ARG A 52 24.59 6.69 -1.49
CA ARG A 52 24.39 7.83 -2.38
C ARG A 52 24.86 9.12 -1.74
N SER A 53 25.76 9.86 -2.41
CA SER A 53 26.16 11.19 -1.95
C SER A 53 24.93 12.09 -1.86
N GLY A 54 24.87 12.94 -0.85
CA GLY A 54 23.74 13.83 -0.59
C GLY A 54 22.63 13.25 0.27
N VAL A 55 22.61 11.93 0.51
CA VAL A 55 21.72 11.30 1.51
C VAL A 55 22.39 11.36 2.89
N GLU A 56 21.63 11.76 3.90
CA GLU A 56 22.07 11.80 5.29
C GLU A 56 21.56 10.58 6.06
N ASP A 57 20.24 10.33 5.98
CA ASP A 57 19.58 9.24 6.70
C ASP A 57 18.39 8.70 5.93
N VAL A 58 18.02 7.45 6.22
CA VAL A 58 16.89 6.75 5.59
C VAL A 58 16.09 6.01 6.65
N THR A 59 14.80 6.25 6.69
CA THR A 59 13.86 5.52 7.55
C THR A 59 12.84 4.78 6.70
N PHE A 60 12.72 3.47 6.89
CA PHE A 60 11.69 2.64 6.23
C PHE A 60 10.55 2.29 7.16
N LEU A 61 9.33 2.36 6.65
CA LEU A 61 8.12 1.79 7.25
C LEU A 61 7.64 0.63 6.36
N THR A 62 8.01 -0.59 6.72
CA THR A 62 7.56 -1.79 6.01
C THR A 62 6.12 -2.15 6.41
N GLY A 63 5.30 -2.53 5.43
CA GLY A 63 3.87 -2.78 5.61
C GLY A 63 2.99 -1.56 5.39
N PHE A 64 3.59 -0.39 5.13
CA PHE A 64 2.91 0.87 4.88
C PHE A 64 3.42 1.53 3.60
N SER A 65 2.52 2.16 2.86
CA SER A 65 2.77 3.06 1.75
C SER A 65 1.66 4.11 1.68
N PHE A 66 1.91 5.24 1.07
CA PHE A 66 0.84 6.22 0.77
C PHE A 66 -0.22 5.66 -0.19
N LEU A 67 0.10 4.57 -0.90
CA LEU A 67 -0.84 3.87 -1.78
C LEU A 67 -1.75 2.90 -1.04
N GLY A 68 -1.37 2.47 0.18
CA GLY A 68 -2.13 1.53 1.00
C GLY A 68 -1.24 0.75 1.98
N GLN A 69 -1.87 -0.13 2.76
CA GLN A 69 -1.19 -1.00 3.72
C GLN A 69 -1.17 -2.44 3.22
N GLY A 70 -0.03 -3.11 3.32
CA GLY A 70 0.13 -4.48 2.91
C GLY A 70 1.55 -4.99 3.11
N VAL A 71 1.70 -6.29 3.32
CA VAL A 71 3.01 -6.94 3.54
C VAL A 71 3.98 -6.78 2.36
N ASN A 72 3.44 -6.41 1.19
CA ASN A 72 4.17 -6.22 -0.05
C ASN A 72 4.53 -4.74 -0.32
N THR A 73 4.44 -3.86 0.69
CA THR A 73 4.74 -2.43 0.55
C THR A 73 5.73 -1.96 1.60
N ALA A 74 6.52 -0.95 1.25
CA ALA A 74 7.30 -0.17 2.20
C ALA A 74 7.42 1.27 1.71
N GLN A 75 7.44 2.21 2.65
CA GLN A 75 7.65 3.64 2.41
C GLN A 75 8.97 4.06 3.02
N ALA A 76 9.85 4.66 2.22
CA ALA A 76 11.06 5.30 2.72
C ALA A 76 10.87 6.80 2.88
N PHE A 77 11.39 7.33 3.96
CA PHE A 77 11.60 8.75 4.20
C PHE A 77 13.11 8.98 4.23
N ILE A 78 13.60 9.80 3.32
CA ILE A 78 15.02 9.99 3.07
C ILE A 78 15.36 11.43 3.36
N SER A 79 16.15 11.66 4.40
CA SER A 79 16.69 12.96 4.74
C SER A 79 17.94 13.22 3.89
N LEU A 80 18.03 14.41 3.33
CA LEU A 80 19.17 14.84 2.56
C LEU A 80 20.07 15.74 3.41
N LYS A 81 21.37 15.70 3.16
CA LYS A 81 22.35 16.60 3.79
C LYS A 81 21.95 18.06 3.58
N ASP A 82 22.50 18.95 4.38
CA ASP A 82 22.28 20.40 4.22
C ASP A 82 22.61 20.87 2.79
N TRP A 83 21.88 21.86 2.31
CA TRP A 83 22.05 22.40 0.95
C TRP A 83 23.48 22.90 0.70
N SER A 84 24.18 23.41 1.75
CA SER A 84 25.55 23.84 1.67
C SER A 84 26.56 22.71 1.43
N GLU A 85 26.20 21.48 1.78
CA GLU A 85 27.00 20.27 1.61
C GLU A 85 26.67 19.50 0.32
N ARG A 86 25.63 19.93 -0.41
CA ARG A 86 25.15 19.27 -1.63
C ARG A 86 25.44 20.10 -2.88
N GLY A 87 26.09 19.49 -3.86
CA GLY A 87 26.23 20.06 -5.20
C GLY A 87 24.97 19.87 -6.07
N LYS A 88 25.00 20.43 -7.27
CA LYS A 88 23.90 20.28 -8.25
C LYS A 88 23.52 18.83 -8.56
N LYS A 89 24.48 17.91 -8.47
CA LYS A 89 24.27 16.46 -8.69
C LYS A 89 23.58 15.78 -7.52
N ASP A 90 23.56 16.42 -6.36
CA ASP A 90 22.96 15.91 -5.13
C ASP A 90 21.73 16.73 -4.72
N SER A 91 21.14 17.50 -5.65
CA SER A 91 19.84 18.12 -5.44
C SER A 91 18.74 17.03 -5.31
N ALA A 92 17.66 17.32 -4.58
CA ALA A 92 16.55 16.38 -4.41
C ALA A 92 16.02 15.87 -5.76
N ALA A 93 15.89 16.74 -6.75
CA ALA A 93 15.46 16.37 -8.11
C ALA A 93 16.43 15.39 -8.81
N ALA A 94 17.74 15.60 -8.67
CA ALA A 94 18.75 14.73 -9.24
C ALA A 94 18.74 13.35 -8.55
N ILE A 95 18.67 13.32 -7.22
CA ILE A 95 18.61 12.07 -6.44
C ILE A 95 17.35 11.29 -6.80
N VAL A 96 16.17 11.92 -6.89
CA VAL A 96 14.91 11.29 -7.32
C VAL A 96 15.05 10.69 -8.73
N ALA A 97 15.65 11.43 -9.67
CA ALA A 97 15.88 10.94 -11.02
C ALA A 97 16.81 9.72 -11.05
N ASP A 98 17.88 9.74 -10.25
CA ASP A 98 18.82 8.63 -10.12
C ASP A 98 18.16 7.40 -9.51
N ILE A 99 17.43 7.54 -8.40
CA ILE A 99 16.68 6.43 -7.78
C ILE A 99 15.74 5.78 -8.79
N ASN A 100 14.91 6.57 -9.47
CA ASN A 100 13.94 6.07 -10.44
C ASN A 100 14.61 5.39 -11.65
N ARG A 101 15.80 5.83 -12.06
CA ARG A 101 16.57 5.22 -13.15
C ARG A 101 17.27 3.95 -12.70
N ASP A 102 18.08 4.03 -11.65
CA ASP A 102 19.01 2.97 -11.27
C ASP A 102 18.28 1.79 -10.63
N LEU A 103 17.26 2.07 -9.79
CA LEU A 103 16.48 1.04 -9.12
C LEU A 103 15.37 0.45 -10.01
N SER A 104 15.11 1.02 -11.20
CA SER A 104 14.20 0.42 -12.18
C SER A 104 14.64 -0.97 -12.67
N SER A 105 15.93 -1.32 -12.49
CA SER A 105 16.49 -2.62 -12.80
C SER A 105 16.12 -3.73 -11.79
N ILE A 106 15.65 -3.37 -10.60
CA ILE A 106 15.19 -4.32 -9.58
C ILE A 106 13.87 -4.93 -10.05
N ARG A 107 13.93 -6.21 -10.48
CA ARG A 107 12.75 -6.92 -11.02
C ARG A 107 11.74 -7.32 -9.93
N ASP A 108 12.21 -7.47 -8.70
CA ASP A 108 11.40 -7.95 -7.57
C ASP A 108 10.57 -6.86 -6.90
N ALA A 109 10.76 -5.60 -7.26
CA ALA A 109 9.99 -4.49 -6.70
C ALA A 109 9.81 -3.37 -7.72
N LYS A 110 8.66 -2.70 -7.65
CA LYS A 110 8.45 -1.41 -8.28
C LYS A 110 8.85 -0.34 -7.28
N ILE A 111 9.86 0.45 -7.64
CA ILE A 111 10.39 1.52 -6.79
C ILE A 111 10.07 2.85 -7.44
N SER A 112 9.53 3.77 -6.67
CA SER A 112 9.13 5.10 -7.14
C SER A 112 9.50 6.15 -6.13
N ALA A 113 10.49 6.97 -6.47
CA ALA A 113 10.89 8.12 -5.66
C ALA A 113 10.21 9.39 -6.16
N LEU A 114 9.85 10.25 -5.23
CA LEU A 114 9.27 11.57 -5.52
C LEU A 114 9.69 12.61 -4.49
N GLN A 115 9.69 13.87 -4.93
CA GLN A 115 9.76 15.00 -4.00
C GLN A 115 8.35 15.24 -3.46
N PRO A 116 8.18 15.43 -2.15
CA PRO A 116 6.90 15.81 -1.60
C PRO A 116 6.46 17.18 -2.15
N PRO A 117 5.16 17.42 -2.30
CA PRO A 117 4.67 18.71 -2.73
C PRO A 117 5.01 19.79 -1.69
N PRO A 118 5.27 21.04 -2.11
CA PRO A 118 5.63 22.13 -1.20
C PRO A 118 4.51 22.51 -0.22
N ILE A 119 3.27 22.14 -0.52
CA ILE A 119 2.11 22.33 0.35
C ILE A 119 1.36 21.01 0.44
N ASP A 120 1.23 20.47 1.67
CA ASP A 120 0.46 19.27 1.94
C ASP A 120 -1.00 19.44 1.46
N ASN A 121 -1.54 18.37 0.90
CA ASN A 121 -2.91 18.28 0.38
C ASN A 121 -3.23 19.09 -0.90
N LEU A 122 -2.32 19.89 -1.47
CA LEU A 122 -2.51 20.51 -2.77
C LEU A 122 -2.20 19.59 -3.96
N GLY A 123 -1.86 18.33 -3.67
CA GLY A 123 -1.62 17.28 -4.66
C GLY A 123 -0.27 17.41 -5.37
N ASN A 124 0.05 16.40 -6.16
CA ASN A 124 1.19 16.45 -7.07
C ASN A 124 0.92 17.54 -8.12
N SER A 125 1.68 18.59 -8.07
CA SER A 125 1.45 19.88 -8.71
C SER A 125 1.42 19.91 -10.24
N SER A 126 1.55 18.79 -10.93
CA SER A 126 1.65 18.75 -12.40
C SER A 126 0.59 17.90 -13.09
N GLY A 127 -0.39 17.38 -12.37
CA GLY A 127 -1.35 16.44 -12.92
C GLY A 127 -2.80 16.68 -12.51
N PHE A 128 -3.66 15.75 -12.87
CA PHE A 128 -5.05 15.70 -12.43
C PHE A 128 -5.28 14.50 -11.54
N SER A 129 -6.26 14.61 -10.65
CA SER A 129 -6.75 13.51 -9.84
C SER A 129 -8.27 13.63 -9.69
N PHE A 130 -8.98 12.53 -9.90
CA PHE A 130 -10.42 12.45 -9.69
C PHE A 130 -10.83 11.07 -9.16
N ARG A 131 -12.07 10.96 -8.74
CA ARG A 131 -12.64 9.72 -8.21
C ARG A 131 -13.75 9.21 -9.12
N LEU A 132 -13.56 8.00 -9.63
CA LEU A 132 -14.62 7.25 -10.31
C LEU A 132 -15.44 6.52 -9.25
N GLN A 133 -16.75 6.80 -9.20
CA GLN A 133 -17.68 6.28 -8.20
C GLN A 133 -18.66 5.27 -8.80
N ASP A 134 -18.95 4.19 -8.09
CA ASP A 134 -20.04 3.28 -8.41
C ASP A 134 -21.36 3.75 -7.77
N ARG A 135 -22.01 4.74 -8.39
CA ARG A 135 -23.32 5.23 -7.95
C ARG A 135 -24.47 4.28 -8.33
N GLY A 136 -24.23 3.42 -9.30
CA GLY A 136 -25.22 2.47 -9.79
C GLY A 136 -25.22 1.15 -9.02
N GLN A 137 -24.39 1.01 -7.98
CA GLN A 137 -24.26 -0.20 -7.16
C GLN A 137 -24.03 -1.47 -7.99
N LYS A 138 -23.24 -1.34 -9.06
CA LYS A 138 -22.90 -2.45 -9.98
C LYS A 138 -21.82 -3.37 -9.44
N GLY A 139 -21.21 -2.99 -8.32
CA GLY A 139 -20.20 -3.75 -7.62
C GLY A 139 -18.76 -3.44 -8.05
N TYR A 140 -17.82 -3.88 -7.21
CA TYR A 140 -16.40 -3.57 -7.36
C TYR A 140 -15.81 -4.01 -8.71
N ALA A 141 -16.19 -5.19 -9.21
CA ALA A 141 -15.70 -5.69 -10.49
C ALA A 141 -16.09 -4.77 -11.67
N ALA A 142 -17.31 -4.23 -11.66
CA ALA A 142 -17.78 -3.29 -12.68
C ALA A 142 -17.04 -1.93 -12.58
N LEU A 143 -16.78 -1.49 -11.35
CA LEU A 143 -16.01 -0.25 -11.10
C LEU A 143 -14.58 -0.38 -11.64
N VAL A 144 -13.90 -1.50 -11.36
CA VAL A 144 -12.53 -1.76 -11.86
C VAL A 144 -12.52 -1.84 -13.37
N ALA A 145 -13.44 -2.58 -13.99
CA ALA A 145 -13.52 -2.69 -15.44
C ALA A 145 -13.76 -1.33 -16.14
N ALA A 146 -14.56 -0.45 -15.52
CA ALA A 146 -14.76 0.91 -16.00
C ALA A 146 -13.48 1.77 -15.86
N ALA A 147 -12.76 1.63 -14.74
CA ALA A 147 -11.49 2.31 -14.50
C ALA A 147 -10.42 1.87 -15.52
N ASP A 148 -10.27 0.56 -15.74
CA ASP A 148 -9.29 0.00 -16.69
C ASP A 148 -9.53 0.51 -18.12
N ARG A 149 -10.79 0.54 -18.56
CA ARG A 149 -11.17 1.09 -19.86
C ARG A 149 -10.80 2.57 -19.98
N LEU A 150 -11.18 3.37 -18.97
CA LEU A 150 -10.90 4.80 -18.95
C LEU A 150 -9.39 5.05 -18.99
N ILE A 151 -8.59 4.29 -18.24
CA ILE A 151 -7.14 4.42 -18.21
C ILE A 151 -6.51 4.05 -19.56
N ALA A 152 -7.00 2.98 -20.19
CA ALA A 152 -6.53 2.56 -21.51
C ALA A 152 -6.77 3.67 -22.57
N GLU A 153 -7.98 4.24 -22.59
CA GLU A 153 -8.34 5.34 -23.49
C GLU A 153 -7.56 6.63 -23.18
N ALA A 154 -7.40 6.95 -21.89
CA ALA A 154 -6.66 8.14 -21.45
C ALA A 154 -5.18 8.06 -21.81
N ASN A 155 -4.53 6.91 -21.63
CA ASN A 155 -3.13 6.71 -22.00
C ASN A 155 -2.90 6.66 -23.53
N ALA A 156 -3.93 6.33 -24.32
CA ALA A 156 -3.90 6.43 -25.77
C ALA A 156 -4.08 7.90 -26.27
N SER A 157 -4.53 8.80 -25.42
CA SER A 157 -4.73 10.21 -25.76
C SER A 157 -3.42 10.92 -26.13
N PRO A 158 -3.42 11.82 -27.13
CA PRO A 158 -2.24 12.61 -27.46
C PRO A 158 -1.85 13.65 -26.40
N VAL A 159 -2.77 14.00 -25.50
CA VAL A 159 -2.60 15.08 -24.49
C VAL A 159 -2.38 14.57 -23.06
N LEU A 160 -2.59 13.27 -22.79
CA LEU A 160 -2.44 12.67 -21.47
C LEU A 160 -1.32 11.64 -21.44
N GLN A 161 -0.72 11.47 -20.26
CA GLN A 161 0.28 10.45 -19.99
C GLN A 161 0.23 9.98 -18.53
N LYS A 162 0.77 8.78 -18.28
CA LYS A 162 0.89 8.21 -16.93
C LYS A 162 -0.43 8.22 -16.17
N VAL A 163 -1.52 7.86 -16.84
CA VAL A 163 -2.82 7.73 -16.18
C VAL A 163 -2.90 6.35 -15.53
N TYR A 164 -3.23 6.31 -14.24
CA TYR A 164 -3.27 5.08 -13.44
C TYR A 164 -4.28 5.17 -12.29
N VAL A 165 -4.69 4.01 -11.77
CA VAL A 165 -5.44 3.93 -10.50
C VAL A 165 -4.45 4.06 -9.35
N GLU A 166 -4.73 4.96 -8.42
CA GLU A 166 -4.02 5.01 -7.14
C GLU A 166 -4.49 3.87 -6.22
N GLY A 167 -3.56 3.29 -5.49
CA GLY A 167 -3.81 2.20 -4.55
C GLY A 167 -3.05 0.94 -4.91
N LEU A 168 -3.23 -0.06 -4.05
CA LEU A 168 -2.58 -1.36 -4.23
C LEU A 168 -3.36 -2.23 -5.22
N PRO A 169 -2.65 -3.03 -6.05
CA PRO A 169 -3.32 -3.96 -6.96
C PRO A 169 -4.06 -5.06 -6.19
N PRO A 170 -5.06 -5.70 -6.81
CA PRO A 170 -5.74 -6.86 -6.24
C PRO A 170 -4.72 -7.97 -5.90
N ALA A 171 -4.89 -8.57 -4.72
CA ALA A 171 -4.02 -9.63 -4.21
C ALA A 171 -4.75 -10.97 -4.09
N PRO A 172 -3.99 -12.09 -4.01
CA PRO A 172 -4.55 -13.37 -3.61
C PRO A 172 -5.19 -13.28 -2.23
N GLN A 173 -6.38 -13.86 -2.09
CA GLN A 173 -7.16 -13.90 -0.86
C GLN A 173 -7.62 -15.31 -0.57
N VAL A 174 -7.66 -15.63 0.72
CA VAL A 174 -8.19 -16.89 1.22
C VAL A 174 -9.61 -16.66 1.71
N ASN A 175 -10.58 -17.29 1.06
CA ASN A 175 -11.97 -17.29 1.49
C ASN A 175 -12.25 -18.54 2.31
N LEU A 176 -12.71 -18.35 3.55
CA LEU A 176 -13.22 -19.43 4.36
C LEU A 176 -14.71 -19.57 4.07
N VAL A 177 -15.08 -20.63 3.34
CA VAL A 177 -16.48 -20.93 3.01
C VAL A 177 -17.05 -21.81 4.10
N ILE A 178 -18.03 -21.27 4.84
CA ILE A 178 -18.64 -21.91 6.00
C ILE A 178 -19.98 -22.54 5.60
N ASP A 179 -20.13 -23.82 5.84
CA ASP A 179 -21.41 -24.55 5.76
C ASP A 179 -22.20 -24.25 7.04
N ARG A 180 -23.17 -23.33 6.91
CA ARG A 180 -23.97 -22.84 8.05
C ARG A 180 -24.83 -23.91 8.69
N GLU A 181 -25.35 -24.86 7.89
CA GLU A 181 -26.18 -25.95 8.38
C GLU A 181 -25.36 -26.92 9.23
N LYS A 182 -24.18 -27.31 8.74
CA LYS A 182 -23.26 -28.13 9.51
C LYS A 182 -22.77 -27.45 10.77
N ALA A 183 -22.36 -26.16 10.71
CA ALA A 183 -21.94 -25.41 11.87
C ALA A 183 -23.04 -25.39 12.95
N GLY A 184 -24.28 -25.12 12.54
CA GLY A 184 -25.45 -25.15 13.41
C GLY A 184 -25.72 -26.55 14.01
N ALA A 185 -25.58 -27.61 13.22
CA ALA A 185 -25.74 -28.99 13.70
C ALA A 185 -24.69 -29.37 14.76
N PHE A 186 -23.46 -28.85 14.65
CA PHE A 186 -22.42 -28.98 15.66
C PHE A 186 -22.63 -28.06 16.88
N GLY A 187 -23.60 -27.14 16.86
CA GLY A 187 -23.85 -26.17 17.92
C GLY A 187 -22.80 -25.06 17.97
N VAL A 188 -22.21 -24.71 16.81
CA VAL A 188 -21.22 -23.65 16.65
C VAL A 188 -21.92 -22.39 16.12
N THR A 189 -21.72 -21.27 16.77
CA THR A 189 -22.26 -19.98 16.33
C THR A 189 -21.33 -19.23 15.39
N PHE A 190 -21.89 -18.31 14.58
CA PHE A 190 -21.08 -17.44 13.73
C PHE A 190 -20.17 -16.50 14.54
N GLU A 191 -20.62 -16.09 15.72
CA GLU A 191 -19.85 -15.26 16.63
C GLU A 191 -18.59 -15.97 17.12
N ASP A 192 -18.73 -17.24 17.55
CA ASP A 192 -17.59 -18.06 18.00
C ASP A 192 -16.59 -18.32 16.87
N ILE A 193 -17.09 -18.56 15.64
CA ILE A 193 -16.25 -18.72 14.44
C ILE A 193 -15.45 -17.44 14.18
N ASN A 194 -16.14 -16.29 14.12
CA ASN A 194 -15.50 -14.99 13.84
C ASN A 194 -14.47 -14.62 14.91
N GLN A 195 -14.80 -14.86 16.19
CA GLN A 195 -13.89 -14.58 17.29
C GLN A 195 -12.65 -15.47 17.23
N THR A 196 -12.83 -16.74 16.91
CA THR A 196 -11.71 -17.68 16.76
C THR A 196 -10.77 -17.25 15.63
N ILE A 197 -11.31 -16.89 14.46
CA ILE A 197 -10.54 -16.42 13.31
C ILE A 197 -9.83 -15.10 13.64
N SER A 198 -10.58 -14.13 14.16
CA SER A 198 -10.04 -12.82 14.51
C SER A 198 -8.90 -12.90 15.52
N THR A 199 -9.04 -13.75 16.53
CA THR A 199 -7.99 -13.96 17.55
C THR A 199 -6.77 -14.63 16.94
N ASN A 200 -6.96 -15.73 16.20
CA ASN A 200 -5.83 -16.53 15.71
C ASN A 200 -5.08 -15.84 14.57
N LEU A 201 -5.78 -15.23 13.61
CA LEU A 201 -5.17 -14.62 12.42
C LEU A 201 -4.95 -13.11 12.58
N GLY A 202 -5.92 -12.40 13.17
CA GLY A 202 -5.90 -10.95 13.29
C GLY A 202 -5.27 -10.42 14.57
N SER A 203 -5.07 -11.27 15.56
CA SER A 203 -4.71 -10.96 16.95
C SER A 203 -5.85 -10.32 17.75
N ASN A 204 -5.84 -10.57 19.06
CA ASN A 204 -6.77 -9.98 19.99
C ASN A 204 -6.01 -9.26 21.13
N TYR A 205 -6.29 -7.99 21.29
CA TYR A 205 -5.82 -7.21 22.42
C TYR A 205 -6.64 -7.57 23.66
N ILE A 206 -5.96 -8.02 24.72
CA ILE A 206 -6.60 -8.46 25.96
C ILE A 206 -6.58 -7.35 27.00
N ASN A 207 -5.41 -6.81 27.31
CA ASN A 207 -5.22 -5.82 28.36
C ASN A 207 -3.84 -5.17 28.25
N ASP A 208 -3.64 -4.14 29.08
CA ASP A 208 -2.33 -3.51 29.31
C ASP A 208 -1.77 -3.93 30.66
N PHE A 209 -0.45 -4.00 30.79
CA PHE A 209 0.23 -4.18 32.06
C PHE A 209 1.45 -3.25 32.19
N PRO A 210 1.74 -2.75 33.40
CA PRO A 210 2.91 -1.93 33.64
C PRO A 210 4.18 -2.79 33.66
N ASN A 211 5.17 -2.42 32.86
CA ASN A 211 6.48 -3.06 32.86
C ASN A 211 7.59 -2.00 32.71
N ARG A 212 8.50 -1.94 33.70
CA ARG A 212 9.65 -1.01 33.71
C ARG A 212 9.29 0.44 33.41
N GLY A 213 8.19 0.94 34.01
CA GLY A 213 7.71 2.31 33.83
C GLY A 213 6.99 2.61 32.50
N ARG A 214 6.71 1.60 31.71
CA ARG A 214 5.89 1.71 30.48
C ARG A 214 4.70 0.77 30.52
N MET A 215 3.58 1.21 29.94
CA MET A 215 2.44 0.35 29.70
C MET A 215 2.69 -0.51 28.46
N GLN A 216 2.58 -1.83 28.62
CA GLN A 216 2.73 -2.81 27.52
C GLN A 216 1.41 -3.51 27.27
N ARG A 217 1.13 -3.81 26.00
CA ARG A 217 -0.09 -4.50 25.58
C ARG A 217 0.08 -6.01 25.64
N VAL A 218 -0.95 -6.69 26.16
CA VAL A 218 -1.07 -8.16 26.03
C VAL A 218 -1.88 -8.46 24.78
N ILE A 219 -1.25 -9.10 23.82
CA ILE A 219 -1.87 -9.48 22.56
C ILE A 219 -1.80 -11.00 22.42
N VAL A 220 -2.95 -11.64 22.11
CA VAL A 220 -3.05 -13.08 21.85
C VAL A 220 -3.23 -13.32 20.36
N GLN A 221 -2.47 -14.25 19.82
CA GLN A 221 -2.49 -14.62 18.42
C GLN A 221 -2.05 -16.09 18.29
N ALA A 222 -2.46 -16.78 17.21
CA ALA A 222 -1.92 -18.10 16.91
C ALA A 222 -0.41 -18.04 16.67
N ASP A 223 0.30 -19.10 17.06
CA ASP A 223 1.71 -19.23 16.75
C ASP A 223 1.95 -19.24 15.24
N ARG A 224 3.14 -18.78 14.83
CA ARG A 224 3.53 -18.69 13.43
C ARG A 224 3.32 -20.01 12.68
N GLY A 225 3.74 -21.14 13.28
CA GLY A 225 3.63 -22.46 12.67
C GLY A 225 2.19 -22.91 12.37
N SER A 226 1.21 -22.33 13.07
CA SER A 226 -0.23 -22.66 12.92
C SER A 226 -1.00 -21.72 11.98
N ARG A 227 -0.32 -20.81 11.26
CA ARG A 227 -0.96 -19.82 10.35
C ARG A 227 -0.12 -19.51 9.11
N MET A 228 0.76 -20.43 8.74
CA MET A 228 1.64 -20.25 7.57
C MET A 228 0.96 -20.65 6.26
N ASN A 229 0.05 -21.59 6.29
CA ASN A 229 -0.66 -22.09 5.12
C ASN A 229 -2.16 -21.82 5.28
N ALA A 230 -2.86 -21.66 4.14
CA ALA A 230 -4.30 -21.46 4.15
C ALA A 230 -5.05 -22.62 4.82
N ASP A 231 -4.57 -23.85 4.63
CA ASP A 231 -5.17 -25.06 5.21
C ASP A 231 -5.00 -25.15 6.73
N ASP A 232 -4.04 -24.42 7.32
CA ASP A 232 -3.85 -24.38 8.78
C ASP A 232 -5.11 -23.87 9.49
N ILE A 233 -5.91 -23.03 8.82
CA ILE A 233 -7.19 -22.50 9.34
C ILE A 233 -8.15 -23.65 9.65
N LEU A 234 -8.16 -24.69 8.84
CA LEU A 234 -9.05 -25.85 9.01
C LEU A 234 -8.74 -26.68 10.26
N ASN A 235 -7.53 -26.52 10.83
CA ASN A 235 -7.10 -27.17 12.07
C ASN A 235 -7.47 -26.39 13.33
N TYR A 236 -7.97 -25.14 13.19
CA TYR A 236 -8.45 -24.39 14.36
C TYR A 236 -9.68 -25.08 14.93
N ASN A 237 -9.82 -24.99 16.25
CA ASN A 237 -10.96 -25.51 16.97
C ASN A 237 -11.80 -24.36 17.52
N VAL A 238 -13.12 -24.49 17.37
CA VAL A 238 -14.08 -23.59 17.98
C VAL A 238 -14.87 -24.34 19.05
N LYS A 239 -15.16 -23.68 20.15
CA LYS A 239 -15.95 -24.25 21.24
C LYS A 239 -17.43 -24.14 20.89
N ASN A 240 -18.14 -25.27 20.92
CA ASN A 240 -19.59 -25.29 20.69
C ASN A 240 -20.38 -24.98 21.96
N SER A 241 -21.71 -24.86 21.84
CA SER A 241 -22.64 -24.59 22.95
C SER A 241 -22.61 -25.63 24.07
N ARG A 242 -22.06 -26.83 23.80
CA ARG A 242 -21.89 -27.92 24.79
C ARG A 242 -20.48 -27.92 25.41
N GLY A 243 -19.63 -26.97 25.07
CA GLY A 243 -18.25 -26.92 25.56
C GLY A 243 -17.26 -27.82 24.86
N GLN A 244 -17.66 -28.52 23.78
CA GLN A 244 -16.79 -29.40 22.99
C GLN A 244 -16.04 -28.61 21.94
N LEU A 245 -14.82 -29.03 21.62
CA LEU A 245 -14.02 -28.45 20.54
C LEU A 245 -14.39 -29.10 19.23
N VAL A 246 -14.77 -28.28 18.22
CA VAL A 246 -15.14 -28.69 16.87
C VAL A 246 -14.12 -28.09 15.90
N PRO A 247 -13.39 -28.90 15.11
CA PRO A 247 -12.44 -28.37 14.14
C PRO A 247 -13.17 -27.69 12.96
N PHE A 248 -12.57 -26.65 12.42
CA PHE A 248 -13.13 -25.93 11.25
C PHE A 248 -13.31 -26.84 10.05
N SER A 249 -12.46 -27.84 9.87
CA SER A 249 -12.59 -28.85 8.80
C SER A 249 -13.92 -29.61 8.80
N ALA A 250 -14.64 -29.65 9.94
CA ALA A 250 -15.93 -30.31 10.03
C ALA A 250 -17.06 -29.55 9.30
N PHE A 251 -16.96 -28.23 9.15
CA PHE A 251 -18.01 -27.37 8.62
C PHE A 251 -17.52 -26.26 7.67
N ALA A 252 -16.22 -26.19 7.37
CA ALA A 252 -15.67 -25.16 6.50
C ALA A 252 -14.67 -25.73 5.49
N ARG A 253 -14.45 -24.98 4.42
CA ARG A 253 -13.40 -25.23 3.44
C ARG A 253 -12.72 -23.94 3.04
N VAL A 254 -11.50 -24.03 2.56
CA VAL A 254 -10.69 -22.93 2.07
C VAL A 254 -10.77 -22.85 0.56
N GLU A 255 -11.01 -21.65 0.02
CA GLU A 255 -10.99 -21.37 -1.41
C GLU A 255 -10.09 -20.16 -1.69
N TRP A 256 -9.27 -20.26 -2.72
CA TRP A 256 -8.47 -19.13 -3.19
C TRP A 256 -9.27 -18.25 -4.13
N SER A 257 -9.13 -16.96 -3.94
CA SER A 257 -9.69 -15.94 -4.83
C SER A 257 -8.68 -14.81 -5.05
N LYS A 258 -9.03 -13.87 -5.91
CA LYS A 258 -8.31 -12.62 -6.09
C LYS A 258 -9.27 -11.47 -5.81
N GLY A 259 -8.87 -10.57 -4.94
CA GLY A 259 -9.72 -9.46 -4.53
C GLY A 259 -8.93 -8.21 -4.19
N PRO A 260 -9.63 -7.08 -3.98
CA PRO A 260 -9.00 -5.83 -3.60
C PRO A 260 -8.36 -5.95 -2.22
N THR A 261 -7.14 -5.44 -2.08
CA THR A 261 -6.46 -5.31 -0.78
C THR A 261 -7.08 -4.22 0.08
N GLN A 262 -7.68 -3.22 -0.58
CA GLN A 262 -8.33 -2.09 0.05
C GLN A 262 -9.56 -1.68 -0.76
N ILE A 263 -10.67 -1.42 -0.08
CA ILE A 263 -11.87 -0.85 -0.68
C ILE A 263 -11.95 0.61 -0.22
N ALA A 264 -11.85 1.53 -1.17
CA ALA A 264 -11.98 2.95 -0.90
C ALA A 264 -13.41 3.41 -1.18
N GLY A 265 -13.90 4.34 -0.35
CA GLY A 265 -15.17 5.02 -0.55
C GLY A 265 -14.97 6.54 -0.66
N PHE A 266 -15.88 7.19 -1.39
CA PHE A 266 -15.97 8.64 -1.44
C PHE A 266 -17.43 9.06 -1.52
N ASN A 267 -17.86 9.94 -0.62
CA ASN A 267 -19.24 10.37 -0.50
C ASN A 267 -20.23 9.18 -0.40
N TYR A 268 -19.89 8.19 0.44
CA TYR A 268 -20.69 6.97 0.68
C TYR A 268 -20.80 5.99 -0.51
N TYR A 269 -20.10 6.23 -1.62
CA TYR A 269 -20.06 5.32 -2.76
C TYR A 269 -18.70 4.64 -2.87
N PRO A 270 -18.64 3.35 -3.24
CA PRO A 270 -17.38 2.73 -3.64
C PRO A 270 -16.72 3.55 -4.75
N ALA A 271 -15.43 3.81 -4.61
CA ALA A 271 -14.72 4.66 -5.53
C ALA A 271 -13.28 4.21 -5.73
N VAL A 272 -12.73 4.49 -6.90
CA VAL A 272 -11.28 4.41 -7.17
C VAL A 272 -10.78 5.81 -7.52
N ARG A 273 -9.57 6.13 -7.07
CA ARG A 273 -8.89 7.37 -7.41
C ARG A 273 -8.03 7.16 -8.64
N ILE A 274 -8.18 8.01 -9.62
CA ILE A 274 -7.43 7.99 -10.87
C ILE A 274 -6.63 9.27 -10.97
N SER A 275 -5.34 9.13 -11.22
CA SER A 275 -4.41 10.22 -11.38
C SER A 275 -3.67 10.11 -12.71
N GLY A 276 -3.20 11.22 -13.21
CA GLY A 276 -2.45 11.29 -14.46
C GLY A 276 -1.86 12.67 -14.71
N GLU A 277 -1.08 12.78 -15.76
CA GLU A 277 -0.37 13.99 -16.14
C GLU A 277 -0.75 14.42 -17.56
N ALA A 278 -0.69 15.72 -17.82
CA ALA A 278 -0.68 16.22 -19.19
C ALA A 278 0.68 15.92 -19.84
N LYS A 279 0.68 15.57 -21.13
CA LYS A 279 1.92 15.59 -21.93
C LYS A 279 2.42 17.02 -22.03
N LYS A 280 3.72 17.19 -21.93
CA LYS A 280 4.34 18.49 -22.22
C LYS A 280 4.10 18.81 -23.69
N GLY A 281 3.42 19.90 -23.97
CA GLY A 281 3.24 20.44 -25.30
C GLY A 281 4.51 21.09 -25.81
#